data_a329982d52aa5ea058daa2ca55df4dce
#
_entry.id   a329982d52aa5ea058daa2ca55df4dce
#
_cell.length_a   1.000
_cell.length_b   1.000
_cell.length_c   1.000
_cell.angle_alpha   90.00
_cell.angle_beta   90.00
_cell.angle_gamma   90.00
#
_symmetry.space_group_name_H-M   'P 1'
#
loop_
_entity.id
_entity.type
_entity.pdbx_description
1 polymer ?
#
loop_
_entity_poly.entity_id
_entity_poly.type
_entity_poly.pdbx_seq_one_letter_code
_entity_poly.pdbx_strand_id
1 'polypeptide(L)' 'MHTYYMILRPFGIGCQPKGFTDYKNYDRRTYIPAINHEAWGEVTYDRKLSPDEIRSYDLIEKE' A
#
# COMPACT_ATOMS: atom_id res chain seq x y z
N MET A 1 -7.36 -3.74 -11.58
CA MET A 1 -6.44 -2.93 -10.77
C MET A 1 -6.31 -3.53 -9.39
N HIS A 2 -5.13 -3.43 -8.81
CA HIS A 2 -4.84 -4.01 -7.50
C HIS A 2 -4.31 -2.92 -6.59
N THR A 3 -5.02 -2.67 -5.50
CA THR A 3 -4.70 -1.60 -4.56
C THR A 3 -4.22 -2.21 -3.25
N TYR A 4 -3.19 -1.60 -2.65
CA TYR A 4 -2.57 -2.07 -1.42
C TYR A 4 -2.48 -0.94 -0.41
N TYR A 5 -2.68 -1.27 0.86
CA TYR A 5 -2.47 -0.30 1.94
C TYR A 5 -1.00 -0.25 2.31
N MET A 6 -0.47 0.93 2.49
CA MET A 6 0.89 1.15 2.98
C MET A 6 0.84 1.30 4.50
N ILE A 7 1.23 0.25 5.22
CA ILE A 7 1.06 0.21 6.67
C ILE A 7 2.30 0.62 7.45
N LEU A 8 3.48 0.62 6.81
CA LEU A 8 4.73 0.92 7.51
C LEU A 8 5.08 2.40 7.45
N ARG A 9 4.92 3.01 6.27
CA ARG A 9 5.32 4.40 6.04
C ARG A 9 4.51 4.99 4.89
N PRO A 10 4.47 6.35 4.79
CA PRO A 10 3.79 7.01 3.67
C PRO A 10 4.45 6.70 2.33
N PHE A 11 3.73 6.98 1.25
CA PHE A 11 4.27 6.87 -0.10
C PHE A 11 5.53 7.74 -0.22
N GLY A 12 6.54 7.17 -0.87
CA GLY A 12 7.79 7.87 -1.08
C GLY A 12 8.71 7.08 -1.97
N ILE A 13 9.83 7.68 -2.36
CA ILE A 13 10.81 7.04 -3.23
C ILE A 13 11.35 5.78 -2.53
N GLY A 14 11.22 4.62 -3.22
CA GLY A 14 11.74 3.37 -2.70
C GLY A 14 10.89 2.73 -1.59
N CYS A 15 9.72 3.29 -1.28
CA CYS A 15 8.86 2.78 -0.22
C CYS A 15 7.80 1.80 -0.70
N GLN A 16 7.71 1.57 -2.00
CA GLN A 16 6.76 0.65 -2.61
C GLN A 16 7.36 0.07 -3.89
N PRO A 17 6.85 -1.08 -4.37
CA PRO A 17 7.34 -1.64 -5.63
C PRO A 17 7.14 -0.68 -6.79
N LYS A 18 8.03 -0.74 -7.78
CA LYS A 18 7.95 0.10 -8.97
C LYS A 18 6.76 -0.30 -9.84
N GLY A 19 6.33 0.61 -10.70
CA GLY A 19 5.27 0.34 -11.67
C GLY A 19 3.87 0.66 -11.17
N PHE A 20 3.74 1.41 -10.09
CA PHE A 20 2.43 1.84 -9.63
C PHE A 20 1.75 2.74 -10.66
N THR A 21 0.40 2.66 -10.73
CA THR A 21 -0.39 3.47 -11.64
C THR A 21 -1.04 4.65 -10.93
N ASP A 22 -1.21 4.55 -9.62
CA ASP A 22 -1.83 5.61 -8.82
C ASP A 22 -1.45 5.42 -7.36
N TYR A 23 -1.63 6.46 -6.59
CA TYR A 23 -1.43 6.38 -5.14
C TYR A 23 -2.28 7.42 -4.45
N LYS A 24 -2.49 7.22 -3.15
CA LYS A 24 -3.19 8.18 -2.31
C LYS A 24 -2.50 8.20 -0.95
N ASN A 25 -2.03 9.37 -0.54
CA ASN A 25 -1.54 9.59 0.81
C ASN A 25 -2.66 10.12 1.67
N TYR A 26 -2.85 9.52 2.85
CA TYR A 26 -3.76 10.08 3.84
C TYR A 26 -3.08 11.25 4.52
N ASP A 27 -3.87 12.20 5.01
CA ASP A 27 -3.31 13.37 5.72
C ASP A 27 -2.54 12.95 6.95
N ARG A 28 -2.91 11.82 7.53
CA ARG A 28 -2.26 11.25 8.70
C ARG A 28 -2.51 9.75 8.72
N ARG A 29 -1.79 9.05 9.60
CA ARG A 29 -2.00 7.63 9.82
C ARG A 29 -3.45 7.38 10.19
N THR A 30 -4.14 6.55 9.43
CA THR A 30 -5.57 6.33 9.54
C THR A 30 -5.88 4.87 9.80
N TYR A 31 -6.73 4.58 10.77
CA TYR A 31 -7.16 3.21 11.04
C TYR A 31 -8.09 2.71 9.93
N ILE A 32 -7.79 1.52 9.41
CA ILE A 32 -8.58 0.89 8.35
C ILE A 32 -9.28 -0.34 8.94
N PRO A 33 -10.59 -0.27 9.17
CA PRO A 33 -11.31 -1.41 9.78
C PRO A 33 -11.23 -2.70 8.97
N ALA A 34 -11.19 -2.60 7.65
CA ALA A 34 -11.17 -3.76 6.76
C ALA A 34 -9.94 -4.64 6.97
N ILE A 35 -8.83 -4.08 7.42
CA ILE A 35 -7.60 -4.82 7.67
C ILE A 35 -7.21 -4.83 9.14
N ASN A 36 -8.02 -4.20 9.99
CA ASN A 36 -7.76 -4.10 11.43
C ASN A 36 -6.34 -3.56 11.72
N HIS A 37 -5.94 -2.53 10.97
CA HIS A 37 -4.60 -1.95 11.07
C HIS A 37 -4.64 -0.51 10.58
N GLU A 38 -3.71 0.30 11.07
CA GLU A 38 -3.54 1.66 10.58
C GLU A 38 -2.72 1.65 9.29
N ALA A 39 -2.96 2.64 8.44
CA ALA A 39 -2.24 2.79 7.17
C ALA A 39 -1.93 4.26 6.91
N TRP A 40 -0.88 4.49 6.13
CA TRP A 40 -0.46 5.84 5.73
C TRP A 40 -1.04 6.26 4.39
N GLY A 41 -1.52 5.30 3.60
CA GLY A 41 -2.08 5.57 2.30
C GLY A 41 -2.29 4.31 1.51
N GLU A 42 -2.55 4.48 0.20
CA GLU A 42 -2.81 3.38 -0.73
C GLU A 42 -1.95 3.54 -1.96
N VAL A 43 -1.57 2.42 -2.57
CA VAL A 43 -0.86 2.42 -3.85
C VAL A 43 -1.52 1.40 -4.76
N THR A 44 -1.69 1.75 -6.04
CA THR A 44 -2.42 0.93 -7.00
C THR A 44 -1.51 0.50 -8.14
N TYR A 45 -1.67 -0.76 -8.56
CA TYR A 45 -0.92 -1.35 -9.66
C TYR A 45 -1.87 -1.96 -10.68
N ASP A 46 -1.42 -2.05 -11.93
CA ASP A 46 -2.15 -2.75 -13.00
C ASP A 46 -1.82 -4.24 -13.02
N ARG A 47 -1.04 -4.73 -12.06
CA ARG A 47 -0.70 -6.14 -11.88
C ARG A 47 -0.82 -6.51 -10.42
N LYS A 48 -0.98 -7.78 -10.15
CA LYS A 48 -0.97 -8.27 -8.77
C LYS A 48 0.49 -8.39 -8.30
N LEU A 49 0.80 -7.82 -7.16
CA LEU A 49 2.14 -7.92 -6.58
C LEU A 49 2.39 -9.34 -6.09
N SER A 50 3.65 -9.76 -6.14
CA SER A 50 4.04 -11.06 -5.61
C SER A 50 4.00 -11.04 -4.08
N PRO A 51 3.86 -12.22 -3.43
CA PRO A 51 3.94 -12.29 -1.97
C PRO A 51 5.24 -11.70 -1.41
N ASP A 52 6.35 -11.86 -2.13
CA ASP A 52 7.63 -11.31 -1.70
C ASP A 52 7.63 -9.78 -1.72
N GLU A 53 7.04 -9.19 -2.75
CA GLU A 53 6.90 -7.73 -2.84
C GLU A 53 6.02 -7.20 -1.71
N ILE A 54 4.89 -7.85 -1.48
CA ILE A 54 3.96 -7.45 -0.42
C ILE A 54 4.66 -7.49 0.94
N ARG A 55 5.41 -8.54 1.20
CA ARG A 55 6.11 -8.71 2.48
C ARG A 55 7.28 -7.73 2.63
N SER A 56 8.04 -7.54 1.55
CA SER A 56 9.23 -6.68 1.59
C SER A 56 8.89 -5.22 1.85
N TYR A 57 7.72 -4.78 1.40
CA TYR A 57 7.30 -3.39 1.55
C TYR A 57 6.20 -3.22 2.60
N ASP A 58 5.86 -4.28 3.32
CA ASP A 58 4.85 -4.24 4.39
C ASP A 58 3.52 -3.67 3.89
N LEU A 59 3.00 -4.27 2.82
CA LEU A 59 1.73 -3.88 2.23
C LEU A 59 0.63 -4.86 2.63
N ILE A 60 -0.63 -4.41 2.56
CA ILE A 60 -1.79 -5.28 2.75
C ILE A 60 -2.74 -5.03 1.59
N GLU A 61 -3.12 -6.09 0.89
CA GLU A 61 -4.00 -5.98 -0.27
C GLU A 61 -5.38 -5.48 0.15
N LYS A 62 -5.87 -4.49 -0.60
CA LYS A 62 -7.23 -3.98 -0.43
C LYS A 62 -8.17 -4.80 -1.31
N GLU A 63 -9.18 -5.35 -0.71
CA GLU A 63 -10.20 -6.12 -1.42
C GLU A 63 -11.31 -5.23 -1.94
#